data_0fabb536f6998c029558d6144410bb22
#
_entry.id   0fabb536f6998c029558d6144410bb22
#
_cell.length_a   1.000
_cell.length_b   1.000
_cell.length_c   1.000
_cell.angle_alpha   90.00
_cell.angle_beta   90.00
_cell.angle_gamma   90.00
#
_symmetry.space_group_name_H-M   'P 1'
#
loop_
_entity.id
_entity.type
_entity.pdbx_description
1 polymer ?
#
loop_
_entity_poly.entity_id
_entity_poly.type
_entity_poly.pdbx_seq_one_letter_code
_entity_poly.pdbx_strand_id
1 'polypeptide(L)'
;MAPRFSEARYEEGLYFAKASPNANPIISNGGTHVRRGARGELFHMNTTETLSVVEGGESKVGEIWTIDHSTRSTEEFLALLHDHATDSLVDVRSFPGSRRCPQFGRETMSTWLADHAITYQHASDLGGRRNRQPDVDPAINAAWRNASFRNYADYTLGDNYQAAIVQLAIMAQTSRVAFMCSEALPWRCHRSLVADTLVARNWAVHHIMSVGKVIEHRLGAWGPEPLVADGRVTYPEPQD
;
A
#
# COMPACT_ATOMS: atom_id res chain seq x y z
N MET A 1 32.27 -1.73 43.85
CA MET A 1 32.21 -3.11 43.30
C MET A 1 30.91 -3.18 42.50
N ALA A 2 30.99 -2.94 41.18
CA ALA A 2 29.85 -2.90 40.27
C ALA A 2 29.86 -4.15 39.37
N PRO A 3 28.73 -4.79 39.12
CA PRO A 3 28.69 -5.96 38.27
C PRO A 3 28.74 -5.55 36.78
N ARG A 4 29.60 -6.24 36.06
CA ARG A 4 29.72 -6.16 34.59
C ARG A 4 28.50 -6.82 33.96
N PHE A 5 27.80 -6.11 33.05
CA PHE A 5 26.83 -6.71 32.14
C PHE A 5 27.56 -7.23 30.93
N SER A 6 27.32 -8.50 30.59
CA SER A 6 27.85 -9.21 29.45
C SER A 6 27.10 -8.81 28.17
N GLU A 7 27.85 -8.59 27.11
CA GLU A 7 27.36 -8.42 25.77
C GLU A 7 26.62 -9.69 25.27
N ALA A 8 25.36 -9.56 24.96
CA ALA A 8 24.62 -10.58 24.20
C ALA A 8 24.79 -10.32 22.72
N ARG A 9 25.48 -11.24 22.04
CA ARG A 9 25.57 -11.28 20.57
C ARG A 9 24.22 -11.76 20.03
N TYR A 10 23.61 -10.99 19.12
CA TYR A 10 22.51 -11.45 18.29
C TYR A 10 23.09 -12.27 17.14
N GLU A 11 22.79 -13.56 17.11
CA GLU A 11 23.04 -14.43 15.96
C GLU A 11 21.94 -14.20 14.92
N GLU A 12 22.37 -13.99 13.67
CA GLU A 12 21.50 -13.90 12.49
C GLU A 12 20.85 -15.25 12.23
N GLY A 13 19.54 -15.37 12.50
CA GLY A 13 18.74 -16.54 12.17
C GLY A 13 18.08 -16.40 10.80
N LEU A 14 18.70 -16.94 9.78
CA LEU A 14 18.07 -17.20 8.47
C LEU A 14 16.94 -18.25 8.65
N TYR A 15 15.68 -17.82 8.58
CA TYR A 15 14.58 -18.76 8.44
C TYR A 15 14.37 -19.13 6.97
N PHE A 16 14.95 -20.24 6.56
CA PHE A 16 14.55 -20.95 5.35
C PHE A 16 13.23 -21.66 5.62
N ALA A 17 12.15 -21.24 4.97
CA ALA A 17 10.93 -22.02 4.89
C ALA A 17 11.21 -23.28 4.08
N LYS A 18 11.16 -24.47 4.72
CA LYS A 18 11.23 -25.77 4.06
C LYS A 18 9.96 -25.96 3.22
N ALA A 19 10.11 -25.96 1.90
CA ALA A 19 9.09 -26.46 1.00
C ALA A 19 8.91 -27.96 1.20
N SER A 20 7.65 -28.41 1.36
CA SER A 20 7.27 -29.82 1.38
C SER A 20 7.53 -30.49 0.02
N PRO A 21 8.17 -31.64 -0.03
CA PRO A 21 8.38 -32.37 -1.27
C PRO A 21 7.21 -33.35 -1.50
N ASN A 22 6.12 -32.90 -2.13
CA ASN A 22 5.16 -33.78 -2.79
C ASN A 22 4.15 -32.95 -3.61
N ALA A 23 4.56 -32.52 -4.79
CA ALA A 23 3.66 -32.20 -5.89
C ALA A 23 4.31 -32.70 -7.18
N ASN A 24 3.86 -33.84 -7.64
CA ASN A 24 4.19 -34.37 -8.97
C ASN A 24 3.58 -33.44 -10.04
N PRO A 25 4.34 -33.03 -11.07
CA PRO A 25 3.77 -32.38 -12.23
C PRO A 25 3.01 -33.39 -13.08
N ILE A 26 1.72 -33.20 -13.23
CA ILE A 26 0.91 -33.92 -14.22
C ILE A 26 1.20 -33.29 -15.58
N ILE A 27 2.02 -33.95 -16.38
CA ILE A 27 2.17 -33.63 -17.81
C ILE A 27 0.95 -34.27 -18.50
N SER A 28 -0.03 -33.47 -18.94
CA SER A 28 -1.09 -33.94 -19.82
C SER A 28 -0.66 -33.71 -21.27
N ASN A 29 -0.21 -34.79 -21.91
CA ASN A 29 -0.12 -34.84 -23.37
C ASN A 29 -1.54 -34.83 -23.95
N GLY A 30 -1.77 -33.94 -24.92
CA GLY A 30 -3.01 -33.91 -25.69
C GLY A 30 -3.33 -35.25 -26.36
N GLY A 31 -4.42 -35.85 -25.94
CA GLY A 31 -5.01 -37.01 -26.56
C GLY A 31 -6.50 -36.81 -26.64
N THR A 32 -7.02 -36.68 -27.86
CA THR A 32 -8.44 -36.72 -28.19
C THR A 32 -9.05 -38.06 -27.79
N HIS A 33 -9.79 -38.09 -26.73
CA HIS A 33 -10.62 -39.27 -26.39
C HIS A 33 -11.98 -39.19 -27.08
N VAL A 34 -12.16 -39.98 -28.14
CA VAL A 34 -13.47 -40.27 -28.72
C VAL A 34 -14.12 -41.34 -27.90
N ARG A 35 -15.18 -41.06 -27.16
CA ARG A 35 -16.07 -42.10 -26.59
C ARG A 35 -17.15 -42.46 -27.61
N ARG A 36 -17.17 -43.72 -28.07
CA ARG A 36 -18.29 -44.25 -28.81
C ARG A 36 -19.43 -44.62 -27.85
N GLY A 37 -20.54 -43.94 -27.97
CA GLY A 37 -21.81 -44.37 -27.37
C GLY A 37 -22.46 -45.46 -28.25
N ALA A 38 -23.08 -46.43 -27.59
CA ALA A 38 -23.74 -47.58 -28.21
C ALA A 38 -25.11 -47.16 -28.81
N ARG A 39 -25.13 -46.46 -29.88
CA ARG A 39 -26.17 -46.32 -30.93
C ARG A 39 -25.72 -45.19 -31.85
N GLY A 40 -25.44 -45.52 -33.10
CA GLY A 40 -24.79 -44.68 -34.08
C GLY A 40 -25.65 -43.50 -34.55
N GLU A 41 -25.72 -42.42 -33.81
CA GLU A 41 -26.23 -41.15 -34.25
C GLU A 41 -25.12 -40.09 -34.15
N LEU A 42 -24.73 -39.57 -35.33
CA LEU A 42 -23.82 -38.42 -35.42
C LEU A 42 -24.63 -37.15 -35.12
N PHE A 43 -24.43 -36.57 -33.95
CA PHE A 43 -24.86 -35.18 -33.66
C PHE A 43 -23.76 -34.22 -34.08
N HIS A 44 -24.02 -33.49 -35.13
CA HIS A 44 -23.24 -32.26 -35.47
C HIS A 44 -23.71 -31.15 -34.50
N MET A 45 -22.93 -30.86 -33.49
CA MET A 45 -23.13 -29.66 -32.67
C MET A 45 -22.37 -28.50 -33.34
N ASN A 46 -23.12 -27.64 -34.00
CA ASN A 46 -22.63 -26.29 -34.34
C ASN A 46 -22.63 -25.46 -33.06
N THR A 47 -21.51 -25.36 -32.39
CA THR A 47 -21.29 -24.39 -31.29
C THR A 47 -20.50 -23.22 -31.86
N THR A 48 -21.23 -22.23 -32.35
CA THR A 48 -20.70 -20.87 -32.43
C THR A 48 -20.86 -20.28 -31.04
N GLU A 49 -20.04 -20.68 -30.10
CA GLU A 49 -19.87 -19.94 -28.86
C GLU A 49 -19.07 -18.68 -29.15
N THR A 50 -19.78 -17.56 -29.14
CA THR A 50 -19.20 -16.25 -29.07
C THR A 50 -18.45 -16.17 -27.74
N LEU A 51 -17.13 -16.31 -27.78
CA LEU A 51 -16.27 -15.97 -26.66
C LEU A 51 -16.47 -14.50 -26.38
N SER A 52 -17.34 -14.15 -25.45
CA SER A 52 -17.34 -12.85 -24.82
C SER A 52 -15.98 -12.71 -24.13
N VAL A 53 -15.12 -11.87 -24.68
CA VAL A 53 -13.93 -11.40 -24.00
C VAL A 53 -14.44 -10.67 -22.76
N VAL A 54 -14.42 -11.35 -21.61
CA VAL A 54 -14.50 -10.70 -20.31
C VAL A 54 -13.23 -9.89 -20.25
N GLU A 55 -13.33 -8.57 -20.38
CA GLU A 55 -12.25 -7.66 -20.03
C GLU A 55 -11.90 -7.97 -18.56
N GLY A 56 -10.81 -8.73 -18.38
CA GLY A 56 -10.31 -9.11 -17.08
C GLY A 56 -9.69 -7.88 -16.42
N GLY A 57 -10.51 -7.11 -15.73
CA GLY A 57 -9.99 -6.20 -14.72
C GLY A 57 -9.23 -7.06 -13.70
N GLU A 58 -7.91 -6.84 -13.58
CA GLU A 58 -7.10 -7.53 -12.57
C GLU A 58 -7.75 -7.31 -11.20
N SER A 59 -8.10 -8.39 -10.51
CA SER A 59 -8.70 -8.28 -9.19
C SER A 59 -7.69 -7.65 -8.22
N LYS A 60 -8.10 -6.59 -7.51
CA LYS A 60 -7.25 -5.89 -6.55
C LYS A 60 -6.79 -6.86 -5.45
N VAL A 61 -5.55 -6.72 -5.00
CA VAL A 61 -4.95 -7.56 -3.95
C VAL A 61 -5.68 -7.37 -2.61
N GLY A 62 -6.14 -6.14 -2.32
CA GLY A 62 -6.84 -5.79 -1.10
C GLY A 62 -7.18 -4.31 -1.06
N GLU A 63 -7.68 -3.87 0.09
CA GLU A 63 -8.06 -2.48 0.35
C GLU A 63 -7.24 -1.89 1.49
N ILE A 64 -6.92 -0.61 1.39
CA ILE A 64 -6.23 0.15 2.44
C ILE A 64 -6.79 1.57 2.49
N TRP A 65 -6.89 2.13 3.70
CA TRP A 65 -7.45 3.46 3.91
C TRP A 65 -6.37 4.48 4.21
N THR A 66 -6.66 5.75 3.94
CA THR A 66 -5.85 6.87 4.40
C THR A 66 -6.72 7.89 5.12
N ILE A 67 -6.18 8.52 6.14
CA ILE A 67 -6.89 9.49 6.98
C ILE A 67 -5.97 10.66 7.33
N ASP A 68 -6.55 11.80 7.66
CA ASP A 68 -5.86 12.94 8.25
C ASP A 68 -6.36 13.22 9.67
N HIS A 69 -5.47 13.71 10.52
CA HIS A 69 -5.92 14.23 11.80
C HIS A 69 -6.23 15.73 11.74
N SER A 70 -5.57 16.51 10.83
CA SER A 70 -5.74 17.96 10.68
C SER A 70 -5.87 18.69 12.03
N THR A 71 -7.02 19.34 12.25
CA THR A 71 -7.40 19.98 13.51
C THR A 71 -8.55 19.29 14.22
N ARG A 72 -8.80 18.01 13.92
CA ARG A 72 -9.88 17.21 14.50
C ARG A 72 -9.69 17.02 16.00
N SER A 73 -10.78 16.82 16.72
CA SER A 73 -10.72 16.29 18.07
C SER A 73 -10.38 14.77 18.04
N THR A 74 -10.04 14.22 19.19
CA THR A 74 -9.81 12.78 19.32
C THR A 74 -11.07 11.99 19.00
N GLU A 75 -12.23 12.48 19.47
CA GLU A 75 -13.55 11.86 19.25
C GLU A 75 -13.95 11.87 17.78
N GLU A 76 -13.75 12.99 17.08
CA GLU A 76 -14.01 13.09 15.63
C GLU A 76 -13.12 12.13 14.84
N PHE A 77 -11.84 12.02 15.22
CA PHE A 77 -10.90 11.13 14.56
C PHE A 77 -11.25 9.65 14.79
N LEU A 78 -11.58 9.29 16.04
CA LEU A 78 -12.04 7.94 16.40
C LEU A 78 -13.33 7.56 15.67
N ALA A 79 -14.28 8.48 15.57
CA ALA A 79 -15.53 8.23 14.85
C ALA A 79 -15.27 7.85 13.38
N LEU A 80 -14.27 8.48 12.72
CA LEU A 80 -13.86 8.15 11.36
C LEU A 80 -13.20 6.77 11.27
N LEU A 81 -12.34 6.41 12.23
CA LEU A 81 -11.72 5.09 12.27
C LEU A 81 -12.75 3.97 12.47
N HIS A 82 -13.72 4.20 13.36
CA HIS A 82 -14.81 3.25 13.65
C HIS A 82 -15.79 3.11 12.49
N ASP A 83 -16.15 4.22 11.81
CA ASP A 83 -17.02 4.21 10.62
C ASP A 83 -16.47 3.29 9.51
N HIS A 84 -15.13 3.19 9.45
CA HIS A 84 -14.43 2.33 8.51
C HIS A 84 -13.90 1.04 9.12
N ALA A 85 -14.32 0.66 10.32
CA ALA A 85 -13.89 -0.53 11.04
C ALA A 85 -12.35 -0.71 11.06
N THR A 86 -11.61 0.41 11.16
CA THR A 86 -10.14 0.41 11.21
C THR A 86 -9.67 -0.19 12.53
N ASP A 87 -8.82 -1.21 12.48
CA ASP A 87 -8.22 -1.86 13.65
C ASP A 87 -6.71 -1.58 13.77
N SER A 88 -6.12 -0.97 12.75
CA SER A 88 -4.69 -0.66 12.72
C SER A 88 -4.42 0.71 12.07
N LEU A 89 -3.77 1.61 12.81
CA LEU A 89 -3.39 2.94 12.34
C LEU A 89 -1.87 3.02 12.14
N VAL A 90 -1.44 3.32 10.91
CA VAL A 90 -0.04 3.53 10.56
C VAL A 90 0.24 5.01 10.37
N ASP A 91 1.03 5.58 11.26
CA ASP A 91 1.41 7.00 11.23
C ASP A 91 2.59 7.20 10.27
N VAL A 92 2.32 7.83 9.13
CA VAL A 92 3.33 8.13 8.10
C VAL A 92 3.87 9.55 8.18
N ARG A 93 3.79 10.20 9.34
CA ARG A 93 4.44 11.49 9.56
C ARG A 93 5.93 11.32 9.83
N SER A 94 6.76 12.20 9.30
CA SER A 94 8.20 12.18 9.64
C SER A 94 8.44 12.45 11.13
N PHE A 95 7.61 13.32 11.73
CA PHE A 95 7.71 13.71 13.14
C PHE A 95 6.30 13.73 13.76
N PRO A 96 5.88 12.67 14.46
CA PRO A 96 4.58 12.57 15.10
C PRO A 96 4.56 13.35 16.43
N GLY A 97 4.60 14.65 16.33
CA GLY A 97 4.53 15.57 17.46
C GLY A 97 4.09 16.95 16.99
N SER A 98 3.15 17.57 17.69
CA SER A 98 2.67 18.90 17.38
C SER A 98 2.30 19.64 18.65
N ARG A 99 2.83 20.85 18.82
CA ARG A 99 2.38 21.76 19.90
C ARG A 99 0.93 22.20 19.71
N ARG A 100 0.48 22.25 18.46
CA ARG A 100 -0.87 22.69 18.09
C ARG A 100 -1.93 21.60 18.30
N CYS A 101 -1.56 20.35 18.13
CA CYS A 101 -2.45 19.20 18.27
C CYS A 101 -1.76 18.12 19.13
N PRO A 102 -1.58 18.38 20.46
CA PRO A 102 -0.83 17.50 21.35
C PRO A 102 -1.47 16.12 21.53
N GLN A 103 -2.80 16.03 21.36
CA GLN A 103 -3.55 14.77 21.38
C GLN A 103 -3.10 13.77 20.30
N PHE A 104 -2.52 14.27 19.20
CA PHE A 104 -1.94 13.46 18.13
C PHE A 104 -0.42 13.31 18.24
N GLY A 105 0.17 13.58 19.41
CA GLY A 105 1.53 13.18 19.72
C GLY A 105 1.66 11.66 19.77
N ARG A 106 2.80 11.12 19.35
CA ARG A 106 3.03 9.66 19.22
C ARG A 106 2.60 8.87 20.45
N GLU A 107 3.10 9.24 21.60
CA GLU A 107 2.82 8.54 22.87
C GLU A 107 1.35 8.69 23.29
N THR A 108 0.83 9.94 23.25
CA THR A 108 -0.56 10.21 23.60
C THR A 108 -1.52 9.45 22.69
N MET A 109 -1.27 9.49 21.37
CA MET A 109 -2.12 8.81 20.39
C MET A 109 -2.06 7.29 20.55
N SER A 110 -0.89 6.72 20.78
CA SER A 110 -0.74 5.28 21.03
C SER A 110 -1.56 4.81 22.24
N THR A 111 -1.64 5.63 23.30
CA THR A 111 -2.41 5.29 24.50
C THR A 111 -3.91 5.25 24.21
N TRP A 112 -4.49 6.36 23.74
CA TRP A 112 -5.95 6.39 23.53
C TRP A 112 -6.41 5.49 22.38
N LEU A 113 -5.59 5.18 21.35
CA LEU A 113 -5.93 4.18 20.34
C LEU A 113 -6.02 2.77 20.94
N ALA A 114 -5.09 2.43 21.84
CA ALA A 114 -5.12 1.14 22.54
C ALA A 114 -6.39 0.97 23.38
N ASP A 115 -6.87 2.02 24.05
CA ASP A 115 -8.14 2.04 24.79
C ASP A 115 -9.36 1.73 23.89
N HIS A 116 -9.22 1.95 22.59
CA HIS A 116 -10.24 1.67 21.56
C HIS A 116 -9.94 0.43 20.70
N ALA A 117 -9.03 -0.44 21.16
CA ALA A 117 -8.61 -1.65 20.47
C ALA A 117 -8.04 -1.42 19.06
N ILE A 118 -7.44 -0.24 18.81
CA ILE A 118 -6.78 0.11 17.55
C ILE A 118 -5.27 0.07 17.77
N THR A 119 -4.57 -0.76 17.01
CA THR A 119 -3.10 -0.80 17.03
C THR A 119 -2.51 0.45 16.39
N TYR A 120 -1.42 0.97 16.98
CA TYR A 120 -0.68 2.10 16.46
C TYR A 120 0.73 1.71 16.06
N GLN A 121 1.14 2.07 14.83
CA GLN A 121 2.51 1.92 14.37
C GLN A 121 3.01 3.21 13.73
N HIS A 122 4.24 3.63 14.04
CA HIS A 122 4.91 4.74 13.35
C HIS A 122 5.83 4.20 12.25
N ALA A 123 5.56 4.59 11.00
CA ALA A 123 6.34 4.24 9.82
C ALA A 123 7.11 5.47 9.30
N SER A 124 8.21 5.82 9.98
CA SER A 124 9.04 6.99 9.65
C SER A 124 9.59 6.97 8.22
N ASP A 125 9.82 5.75 7.67
CA ASP A 125 10.32 5.57 6.31
C ASP A 125 9.28 5.89 5.23
N LEU A 126 8.00 6.01 5.61
CA LEU A 126 6.96 6.57 4.75
C LEU A 126 6.77 8.09 4.95
N GLY A 127 7.55 8.73 5.83
CA GLY A 127 7.40 10.14 6.18
C GLY A 127 7.69 11.10 5.03
N GLY A 128 6.92 12.20 4.94
CA GLY A 128 6.91 13.11 3.78
C GLY A 128 8.05 14.14 3.71
N ARG A 129 8.78 14.37 4.81
CA ARG A 129 9.88 15.36 4.80
C ARG A 129 11.17 14.71 4.36
N ARG A 130 11.51 14.86 3.07
CA ARG A 130 12.73 14.30 2.47
C ARG A 130 13.58 15.39 1.84
N ASN A 131 14.89 15.26 2.01
CA ASN A 131 15.86 16.06 1.29
C ASN A 131 15.97 15.57 -0.16
N ARG A 132 16.64 16.35 -0.99
CA ARG A 132 17.01 15.93 -2.34
C ARG A 132 17.79 14.62 -2.26
N GLN A 133 17.53 13.71 -3.20
CA GLN A 133 18.25 12.46 -3.37
C GLN A 133 19.34 12.69 -4.44
N PRO A 134 20.61 12.80 -4.07
CA PRO A 134 21.67 13.19 -5.02
C PRO A 134 21.93 12.11 -6.09
N ASP A 135 21.66 10.85 -5.75
CA ASP A 135 21.94 9.69 -6.60
C ASP A 135 20.78 9.36 -7.57
N VAL A 136 19.68 10.12 -7.51
CA VAL A 136 18.55 9.96 -8.43
C VAL A 136 18.69 10.96 -9.59
N ASP A 137 18.62 10.46 -10.82
CA ASP A 137 18.62 11.31 -12.01
C ASP A 137 17.48 12.34 -11.94
N PRO A 138 17.79 13.64 -12.04
CA PRO A 138 16.79 14.69 -11.99
C PRO A 138 15.67 14.58 -13.04
N ALA A 139 15.87 13.87 -14.14
CA ALA A 139 14.86 13.67 -15.17
C ALA A 139 13.72 12.74 -14.75
N ILE A 140 13.99 11.79 -13.83
CA ILE A 140 13.04 10.72 -13.46
C ILE A 140 11.72 11.25 -12.90
N ASN A 141 11.77 12.32 -12.10
CA ASN A 141 10.60 12.93 -11.47
C ASN A 141 10.49 14.45 -11.81
N ALA A 142 10.96 14.84 -13.00
CA ALA A 142 11.06 16.22 -13.42
C ALA A 142 9.71 16.93 -13.55
N ALA A 143 8.64 16.18 -13.80
CA ALA A 143 7.28 16.74 -13.92
C ALA A 143 6.75 17.33 -12.61
N TRP A 144 7.27 16.95 -11.44
CA TRP A 144 6.93 17.59 -10.19
C TRP A 144 7.56 19.00 -10.06
N ARG A 145 6.73 20.03 -10.17
CA ARG A 145 7.17 21.44 -10.00
C ARG A 145 7.46 21.79 -8.55
N ASN A 146 6.75 21.20 -7.60
CA ASN A 146 6.98 21.38 -6.18
C ASN A 146 8.18 20.56 -5.71
N ALA A 147 9.22 21.22 -5.22
CA ALA A 147 10.47 20.58 -4.79
C ALA A 147 10.26 19.54 -3.68
N SER A 148 9.31 19.75 -2.74
CA SER A 148 9.03 18.80 -1.66
C SER A 148 8.42 17.52 -2.20
N PHE A 149 7.49 17.60 -3.15
CA PHE A 149 6.91 16.42 -3.80
C PHE A 149 7.94 15.71 -4.68
N ARG A 150 8.76 16.48 -5.41
CA ARG A 150 9.85 15.90 -6.21
C ARG A 150 10.85 15.14 -5.35
N ASN A 151 11.34 15.75 -4.27
CA ASN A 151 12.25 15.09 -3.35
C ASN A 151 11.64 13.82 -2.72
N TYR A 152 10.33 13.85 -2.46
CA TYR A 152 9.64 12.68 -1.95
C TYR A 152 9.49 11.60 -3.03
N ALA A 153 9.12 11.97 -4.27
CA ALA A 153 9.06 11.05 -5.40
C ALA A 153 10.44 10.39 -5.66
N ASP A 154 11.54 11.16 -5.61
CA ASP A 154 12.89 10.60 -5.71
C ASP A 154 13.17 9.61 -4.56
N TYR A 155 12.79 9.95 -3.33
CA TYR A 155 12.96 9.08 -2.16
C TYR A 155 12.16 7.78 -2.27
N THR A 156 10.98 7.80 -2.91
CA THR A 156 10.16 6.58 -3.07
C THR A 156 10.86 5.48 -3.87
N LEU A 157 11.90 5.80 -4.63
CA LEU A 157 12.69 4.81 -5.40
C LEU A 157 13.70 4.05 -4.54
N GLY A 158 13.99 4.54 -3.33
CA GLY A 158 14.98 3.96 -2.43
C GLY A 158 14.46 2.75 -1.64
N ASP A 159 15.38 1.88 -1.23
CA ASP A 159 15.07 0.59 -0.59
C ASP A 159 14.31 0.74 0.74
N ASN A 160 14.62 1.75 1.56
CA ASN A 160 13.95 1.98 2.83
C ASN A 160 12.44 2.24 2.64
N TYR A 161 12.09 3.09 1.65
CA TYR A 161 10.70 3.33 1.31
C TYR A 161 10.03 2.07 0.76
N GLN A 162 10.71 1.35 -0.13
CA GLN A 162 10.19 0.14 -0.75
C GLN A 162 9.92 -0.95 0.29
N ALA A 163 10.82 -1.13 1.26
CA ALA A 163 10.62 -2.04 2.38
C ALA A 163 9.44 -1.62 3.26
N ALA A 164 9.30 -0.32 3.55
CA ALA A 164 8.20 0.21 4.38
C ALA A 164 6.83 0.04 3.69
N ILE A 165 6.74 0.22 2.38
CA ILE A 165 5.51 -0.07 1.60
C ILE A 165 5.15 -1.55 1.64
N VAL A 166 6.13 -2.44 1.55
CA VAL A 166 5.89 -3.90 1.67
C VAL A 166 5.35 -4.22 3.06
N GLN A 167 5.91 -3.66 4.13
CA GLN A 167 5.40 -3.87 5.49
C GLN A 167 3.97 -3.34 5.66
N LEU A 168 3.67 -2.15 5.14
CA LEU A 168 2.32 -1.60 5.14
C LEU A 168 1.33 -2.52 4.42
N ALA A 169 1.71 -3.05 3.27
CA ALA A 169 0.90 -3.98 2.48
C ALA A 169 0.68 -5.32 3.20
N ILE A 170 1.71 -5.88 3.86
CA ILE A 170 1.60 -7.10 4.66
C ILE A 170 0.61 -6.90 5.82
N MET A 171 0.68 -5.79 6.54
CA MET A 171 -0.28 -5.47 7.60
C MET A 171 -1.72 -5.42 7.05
N ALA A 172 -1.92 -4.81 5.89
CA ALA A 172 -3.24 -4.67 5.28
C ALA A 172 -3.82 -6.00 4.75
N GLN A 173 -3.05 -7.08 4.67
CA GLN A 173 -3.56 -8.41 4.33
C GLN A 173 -4.30 -9.08 5.51
N THR A 174 -4.00 -8.68 6.74
CA THR A 174 -4.53 -9.33 7.95
C THR A 174 -5.31 -8.39 8.85
N SER A 175 -5.22 -7.08 8.60
CA SER A 175 -5.82 -6.01 9.41
C SER A 175 -6.46 -4.96 8.50
N ARG A 176 -7.49 -4.29 9.01
CA ARG A 176 -8.08 -3.15 8.34
C ARG A 176 -7.29 -1.88 8.63
N VAL A 177 -6.31 -1.62 7.77
CA VAL A 177 -5.30 -0.58 7.97
C VAL A 177 -5.75 0.77 7.43
N ALA A 178 -5.56 1.83 8.22
CA ALA A 178 -5.52 3.20 7.74
C ALA A 178 -4.13 3.82 7.95
N PHE A 179 -3.54 4.44 6.93
CA PHE A 179 -2.32 5.22 7.13
C PHE A 179 -2.62 6.71 7.24
N MET A 180 -1.94 7.41 8.16
CA MET A 180 -2.32 8.73 8.64
C MET A 180 -1.22 9.77 8.50
N CYS A 181 -1.61 11.00 8.09
CA CYS A 181 -0.78 12.20 8.19
C CYS A 181 -1.56 13.36 8.81
N SER A 182 -0.89 14.51 9.03
CA SER A 182 -1.52 15.72 9.56
C SER A 182 -2.22 16.58 8.52
N GLU A 183 -1.89 16.47 7.24
CA GLU A 183 -2.45 17.31 6.17
C GLU A 183 -3.87 16.87 5.82
N ALA A 184 -4.83 17.80 5.86
CA ALA A 184 -6.24 17.54 5.61
C ALA A 184 -6.50 16.99 4.20
N LEU A 185 -5.89 17.63 3.20
CA LEU A 185 -6.16 17.33 1.79
C LEU A 185 -5.16 16.32 1.25
N PRO A 186 -5.58 15.11 0.85
CA PRO A 186 -4.65 14.08 0.37
C PRO A 186 -3.84 14.53 -0.85
N TRP A 187 -4.40 15.35 -1.74
CA TRP A 187 -3.70 15.91 -2.90
C TRP A 187 -2.65 16.99 -2.57
N ARG A 188 -2.59 17.46 -1.34
CA ARG A 188 -1.55 18.37 -0.82
C ARG A 188 -0.55 17.66 0.09
N CYS A 189 -0.66 16.35 0.20
CA CYS A 189 0.07 15.52 1.14
C CYS A 189 0.84 14.41 0.41
N HIS A 190 2.01 14.05 0.93
CA HIS A 190 2.79 12.91 0.44
C HIS A 190 2.02 11.58 0.48
N ARG A 191 0.90 11.48 1.20
CA ARG A 191 0.00 10.33 1.17
C ARG A 191 -0.51 10.02 -0.23
N SER A 192 -0.59 11.02 -1.14
CA SER A 192 -0.94 10.77 -2.54
C SER A 192 0.09 9.90 -3.26
N LEU A 193 1.38 10.12 -3.03
CA LEU A 193 2.44 9.32 -3.64
C LEU A 193 2.56 7.92 -3.00
N VAL A 194 2.25 7.81 -1.69
CA VAL A 194 2.09 6.49 -1.04
C VAL A 194 0.92 5.74 -1.67
N ALA A 195 -0.20 6.42 -1.91
CA ALA A 195 -1.37 5.86 -2.55
C ALA A 195 -1.09 5.47 -4.01
N ASP A 196 -0.40 6.32 -4.79
CA ASP A 196 0.04 5.99 -6.15
C ASP A 196 0.89 4.69 -6.16
N THR A 197 1.83 4.54 -5.23
CA THR A 197 2.65 3.34 -5.12
C THR A 197 1.83 2.08 -4.80
N LEU A 198 0.84 2.20 -3.92
CA LEU A 198 -0.04 1.08 -3.56
C LEU A 198 -0.97 0.71 -4.72
N VAL A 199 -1.54 1.69 -5.43
CA VAL A 199 -2.38 1.46 -6.62
C VAL A 199 -1.56 0.82 -7.74
N ALA A 200 -0.31 1.26 -7.96
CA ALA A 200 0.61 0.64 -8.91
C ALA A 200 0.94 -0.82 -8.57
N ARG A 201 0.70 -1.25 -7.33
CA ARG A 201 0.82 -2.63 -6.83
C ARG A 201 -0.53 -3.32 -6.67
N ASN A 202 -1.53 -2.81 -7.36
CA ASN A 202 -2.88 -3.39 -7.44
C ASN A 202 -3.70 -3.37 -6.14
N TRP A 203 -3.42 -2.42 -5.22
CA TRP A 203 -4.24 -2.17 -4.04
C TRP A 203 -5.35 -1.17 -4.35
N ALA A 204 -6.55 -1.36 -3.74
CA ALA A 204 -7.55 -0.31 -3.64
C ALA A 204 -7.19 0.64 -2.49
N VAL A 205 -7.06 1.93 -2.77
CA VAL A 205 -6.74 2.93 -1.74
C VAL A 205 -7.89 3.91 -1.60
N HIS A 206 -8.35 4.11 -0.36
CA HIS A 206 -9.51 4.93 -0.03
C HIS A 206 -9.13 6.06 0.92
N HIS A 207 -9.42 7.31 0.54
CA HIS A 207 -9.20 8.48 1.39
C HIS A 207 -10.45 8.78 2.21
N ILE A 208 -10.38 8.61 3.52
CA ILE A 208 -11.44 8.98 4.46
C ILE A 208 -11.44 10.51 4.60
N MET A 209 -12.52 11.15 4.15
CA MET A 209 -12.64 12.60 4.17
C MET A 209 -13.50 13.10 5.33
N SER A 210 -14.63 12.45 5.57
CA SER A 210 -15.56 12.67 6.68
C SER A 210 -16.42 11.43 6.87
N VAL A 211 -17.23 11.39 7.92
CA VAL A 211 -18.21 10.31 8.15
C VAL A 211 -19.04 10.10 6.88
N GLY A 212 -19.11 8.87 6.40
CA GLY A 212 -19.85 8.49 5.20
C GLY A 212 -19.26 9.02 3.87
N LYS A 213 -18.09 9.69 3.88
CA LYS A 213 -17.48 10.24 2.66
C LYS A 213 -16.07 9.72 2.45
N VAL A 214 -15.90 8.91 1.41
CA VAL A 214 -14.62 8.34 0.96
C VAL A 214 -14.37 8.71 -0.48
N ILE A 215 -13.11 8.90 -0.85
CA ILE A 215 -12.66 9.09 -2.24
C ILE A 215 -11.71 7.94 -2.57
N GLU A 216 -12.04 7.17 -3.59
CA GLU A 216 -11.11 6.17 -4.12
C GLU A 216 -9.94 6.87 -4.84
N HIS A 217 -8.73 6.46 -4.51
CA HIS A 217 -7.53 6.98 -5.14
C HIS A 217 -7.36 6.36 -6.53
N ARG A 218 -7.09 7.22 -7.52
CA ARG A 218 -6.71 6.81 -8.87
C ARG A 218 -5.27 7.22 -9.11
N LEU A 219 -4.51 6.35 -9.73
CA LEU A 219 -3.12 6.61 -10.07
C LEU A 219 -2.99 7.93 -10.85
N GLY A 220 -2.10 8.81 -10.39
CA GLY A 220 -1.85 10.10 -11.02
C GLY A 220 -2.98 11.15 -10.91
N ALA A 221 -4.05 10.89 -10.15
CA ALA A 221 -5.22 11.77 -10.08
C ALA A 221 -4.90 13.19 -9.60
N TRP A 222 -3.83 13.38 -8.82
CA TRP A 222 -3.51 14.65 -8.15
C TRP A 222 -2.08 15.12 -8.37
N GLY A 223 -1.45 14.66 -9.41
CA GLY A 223 -0.08 14.99 -9.75
C GLY A 223 0.20 14.98 -11.24
N PRO A 224 1.47 15.01 -11.63
CA PRO A 224 1.86 14.72 -12.99
C PRO A 224 1.48 13.29 -13.38
N GLU A 225 1.42 13.03 -14.68
CA GLU A 225 1.17 11.69 -15.20
C GLU A 225 2.26 10.72 -14.76
N PRO A 226 1.90 9.59 -14.11
CA PRO A 226 2.85 8.62 -13.62
C PRO A 226 3.25 7.61 -14.69
N LEU A 227 4.50 7.18 -14.63
CA LEU A 227 4.99 5.99 -15.32
C LEU A 227 5.21 4.88 -14.29
N VAL A 228 4.63 3.71 -14.53
CA VAL A 228 4.76 2.55 -13.64
C VAL A 228 5.65 1.49 -14.30
N ALA A 229 6.69 1.08 -13.59
CA ALA A 229 7.56 -0.03 -13.96
C ALA A 229 7.92 -0.85 -12.72
N ASP A 230 7.70 -2.15 -12.74
CA ASP A 230 8.00 -3.09 -11.65
C ASP A 230 7.45 -2.65 -10.28
N GLY A 231 6.23 -2.11 -10.26
CA GLY A 231 5.56 -1.59 -9.05
C GLY A 231 6.20 -0.34 -8.45
N ARG A 232 7.08 0.33 -9.18
CA ARG A 232 7.64 1.65 -8.86
C ARG A 232 6.95 2.71 -9.69
N VAL A 233 6.75 3.89 -9.12
CA VAL A 233 6.09 5.02 -9.77
C VAL A 233 7.10 6.14 -9.96
N THR A 234 7.17 6.66 -11.17
CA THR A 234 8.00 7.82 -11.53
C THR A 234 7.16 8.84 -12.28
N TYR A 235 7.62 10.08 -12.35
CA TYR A 235 6.88 11.20 -12.94
C TYR A 235 7.81 12.00 -13.89
N PRO A 236 8.22 11.41 -15.02
CA PRO A 236 9.03 12.10 -16.01
C PRO A 236 8.25 13.23 -16.69
N GLU A 237 8.96 14.21 -17.24
CA GLU A 237 8.30 15.16 -18.15
C GLU A 237 7.76 14.41 -19.38
N PRO A 238 6.59 14.83 -19.91
CA PRO A 238 6.09 14.28 -21.17
C PRO A 238 7.16 14.40 -22.27
N GLN A 239 7.32 13.35 -23.04
CA GLN A 239 8.15 13.40 -24.25
C GLN A 239 7.30 14.00 -25.36
N ASP A 240 7.79 15.12 -25.95
CA ASP A 240 7.19 15.80 -27.10
C ASP A 240 7.19 14.90 -28.36
#